data_cae0d8caa82ae94725fc3f2491c66333
#
_entry.id   cae0d8caa82ae94725fc3f2491c66333
#
_cell.length_a   1.000
_cell.length_b   1.000
_cell.length_c   1.000
_cell.angle_alpha   90.00
_cell.angle_beta   90.00
_cell.angle_gamma   90.00
#
_symmetry.space_group_name_H-M   'P 1'
#
loop_
_entity.id
_entity.type
_entity.pdbx_description
1 polymer ?
#
loop_
_entity_poly.entity_id
_entity_poly.type
_entity_poly.pdbx_seq_one_letter_code
_entity_poly.pdbx_strand_id
1 'polypeptide(L)'
;GFFISRKGFMPKPQTYIGIDKDLFGGMTVIGKLVRDAWVFGLIPETETCAGWNLGQIDGLLHRVNDEWDKYGCLVSHLPDDLRERHRKIHGEAMERARAAGWSGEIETNDEA
;
A
#
# COMPACT_ATOMS: atom_id res chain seq x y z
N GLY A 1 -32.51 16.88 -10.46
CA GLY A 1 -31.81 16.58 -10.21
C GLY A 1 -31.48 16.85 -10.05
N PHE A 2 -31.49 17.01 -10.11
CA PHE A 2 -30.84 16.89 -9.90
C PHE A 2 -30.44 16.56 -9.94
N PHE A 3 -30.38 16.55 -10.04
CA PHE A 3 -29.61 15.98 -10.09
C PHE A 3 -29.12 15.53 -10.47
N ILE A 4 -29.15 15.55 -10.61
CA ILE A 4 -28.49 14.98 -10.97
C ILE A 4 -28.02 14.46 -11.22
N SER A 5 -28.04 14.26 -11.18
CA SER A 5 -27.45 13.53 -11.40
C SER A 5 -27.07 13.03 -11.40
N ARG A 6 -27.26 12.93 -11.18
CA ARG A 6 -26.69 12.31 -11.12
C ARG A 6 -26.50 11.38 -11.36
N LYS A 7 -26.84 10.94 -11.56
CA LYS A 7 -26.49 9.99 -11.81
C LYS A 7 -25.53 9.54 -12.19
N GLY A 8 -25.87 9.12 -12.59
CA GLY A 8 -24.70 8.55 -12.95
C GLY A 8 -23.60 9.17 -12.36
N PHE A 9 -23.95 10.11 -11.97
CA PHE A 9 -23.01 10.67 -11.29
C PHE A 9 -22.84 10.11 -9.99
N MET A 10 -23.67 9.23 -9.64
CA MET A 10 -23.40 8.52 -8.51
C MET A 10 -22.17 7.77 -8.76
N PRO A 11 -21.10 8.12 -8.15
CA PRO A 11 -19.87 7.45 -8.43
C PRO A 11 -19.94 6.02 -7.98
N LYS A 12 -19.30 5.17 -8.70
CA LYS A 12 -19.10 3.85 -8.20
C LYS A 12 -18.30 3.93 -6.93
N PRO A 13 -18.48 2.99 -6.01
CA PRO A 13 -17.59 2.93 -4.86
C PRO A 13 -16.16 2.85 -5.36
N GLN A 14 -15.28 3.64 -4.77
CA GLN A 14 -13.91 3.62 -5.19
C GLN A 14 -13.24 2.38 -4.70
N THR A 15 -12.47 1.75 -5.56
CA THR A 15 -11.72 0.57 -5.20
C THR A 15 -10.27 0.77 -5.62
N TYR A 16 -9.39 0.04 -4.96
CA TYR A 16 -7.99 0.10 -5.28
C TYR A 16 -7.72 -0.69 -6.56
N ILE A 17 -6.86 -0.16 -7.40
CA ILE A 17 -6.57 -0.80 -8.67
C ILE A 17 -5.69 -2.05 -8.51
N GLY A 18 -5.03 -2.20 -7.38
CA GLY A 18 -4.09 -3.28 -7.16
C GLY A 18 -2.66 -2.79 -7.23
N ILE A 19 -1.80 -3.33 -6.37
CA ILE A 19 -0.45 -2.82 -6.27
C ILE A 19 0.35 -3.04 -7.54
N ASP A 20 0.04 -4.07 -8.31
CA ASP A 20 0.77 -4.36 -9.55
C ASP A 20 0.37 -3.43 -10.69
N LYS A 21 -0.72 -2.69 -10.55
CA LYS A 21 -1.14 -1.70 -11.55
C LYS A 21 -1.14 -0.28 -11.01
N ASP A 22 -0.66 -0.11 -9.80
CA ASP A 22 -0.57 1.20 -9.19
C ASP A 22 0.61 1.97 -9.77
N LEU A 23 0.67 3.27 -9.48
CA LEU A 23 1.71 4.15 -10.01
C LEU A 23 3.08 3.67 -9.60
N PHE A 24 4.00 3.73 -10.56
CA PHE A 24 5.41 3.39 -10.34
C PHE A 24 5.56 2.04 -9.64
N GLY A 25 4.80 1.05 -10.09
CA GLY A 25 4.92 -0.28 -9.52
C GLY A 25 4.50 -0.37 -8.07
N GLY A 26 3.58 0.52 -7.65
CA GLY A 26 3.08 0.49 -6.28
C GLY A 26 3.80 1.41 -5.32
N MET A 27 4.55 2.38 -5.84
CA MET A 27 5.19 3.37 -4.96
C MET A 27 4.21 4.47 -4.59
N THR A 28 3.17 4.11 -3.89
CA THR A 28 2.14 5.01 -3.39
C THR A 28 1.93 4.69 -1.92
N VAL A 29 1.15 5.51 -1.24
CA VAL A 29 0.84 5.26 0.16
C VAL A 29 0.10 3.93 0.33
N ILE A 30 -0.88 3.65 -0.53
CA ILE A 30 -1.60 2.39 -0.42
C ILE A 30 -0.71 1.22 -0.81
N GLY A 31 0.14 1.38 -1.82
CA GLY A 31 1.09 0.35 -2.20
C GLY A 31 2.04 0.01 -1.06
N LYS A 32 2.50 1.03 -0.34
CA LYS A 32 3.34 0.79 0.82
C LYS A 32 2.59 0.01 1.89
N LEU A 33 1.33 0.34 2.11
CA LEU A 33 0.50 -0.38 3.06
C LEU A 33 0.40 -1.85 2.69
N VAL A 34 0.16 -2.14 1.43
CA VAL A 34 0.05 -3.53 0.95
C VAL A 34 1.37 -4.27 1.20
N ARG A 35 2.49 -3.63 0.87
CA ARG A 35 3.79 -4.27 1.09
C ARG A 35 4.05 -4.52 2.57
N ASP A 36 3.71 -3.58 3.42
CA ASP A 36 3.88 -3.78 4.86
C ASP A 36 3.01 -4.93 5.36
N ALA A 37 1.79 -5.05 4.83
CA ALA A 37 0.93 -6.17 5.19
C ALA A 37 1.53 -7.50 4.77
N TRP A 38 2.21 -7.54 3.63
CA TRP A 38 2.94 -8.73 3.21
C TRP A 38 4.07 -9.06 4.19
N VAL A 39 4.81 -8.04 4.62
CA VAL A 39 5.92 -8.24 5.56
C VAL A 39 5.42 -8.88 6.84
N PHE A 40 4.31 -8.39 7.37
CA PHE A 40 3.78 -8.91 8.63
C PHE A 40 2.93 -10.17 8.46
N GLY A 41 2.74 -10.62 7.23
CA GLY A 41 1.95 -11.83 6.99
C GLY A 41 0.47 -11.64 7.20
N LEU A 42 -0.02 -10.42 7.15
CA LEU A 42 -1.44 -10.14 7.32
C LEU A 42 -2.25 -10.53 6.10
N ILE A 43 -1.62 -10.49 4.93
CA ILE A 43 -2.19 -10.98 3.69
C ILE A 43 -1.08 -11.72 2.94
N PRO A 44 -1.42 -12.66 2.06
CA PRO A 44 -0.37 -13.36 1.31
C PRO A 44 0.26 -12.44 0.27
N GLU A 45 1.49 -12.73 -0.11
CA GLU A 45 2.20 -11.91 -1.09
C GLU A 45 1.57 -11.99 -2.47
N THR A 46 0.66 -12.90 -2.69
CA THR A 46 -0.09 -12.97 -3.93
C THR A 46 -1.30 -12.05 -3.94
N GLU A 47 -1.66 -11.46 -2.78
CA GLU A 47 -2.81 -10.59 -2.72
C GLU A 47 -2.40 -9.18 -3.10
N THR A 48 -2.98 -8.67 -4.19
CA THR A 48 -2.66 -7.32 -4.68
C THR A 48 -3.61 -6.26 -4.15
N CYS A 49 -4.66 -6.68 -3.45
CA CYS A 49 -5.72 -5.80 -2.96
C CYS A 49 -6.51 -5.12 -4.07
N ALA A 50 -6.41 -5.65 -5.29
CA ALA A 50 -7.20 -5.13 -6.39
C ALA A 50 -8.69 -5.30 -6.07
N GLY A 51 -9.45 -4.24 -6.28
CA GLY A 51 -10.88 -4.25 -6.03
C GLY A 51 -11.27 -4.02 -4.58
N TRP A 52 -10.32 -3.82 -3.68
CA TRP A 52 -10.65 -3.55 -2.29
C TRP A 52 -11.25 -2.15 -2.16
N ASN A 53 -12.31 -2.03 -1.39
CA ASN A 53 -12.92 -0.74 -1.15
C ASN A 53 -12.20 -0.01 -0.01
N LEU A 54 -12.60 1.24 0.22
CA LEU A 54 -11.93 2.06 1.24
C LEU A 54 -12.04 1.48 2.63
N GLY A 55 -13.14 0.83 2.96
CA GLY A 55 -13.29 0.21 4.27
C GLY A 55 -12.33 -0.93 4.48
N GLN A 56 -12.11 -1.73 3.44
CA GLN A 56 -11.15 -2.83 3.50
C GLN A 56 -9.73 -2.32 3.65
N ILE A 57 -9.40 -1.27 2.89
CA ILE A 57 -8.07 -0.66 2.97
C ILE A 57 -7.86 -0.07 4.37
N ASP A 58 -8.86 0.62 4.90
CA ASP A 58 -8.76 1.22 6.23
C ASP A 58 -8.58 0.14 7.30
N GLY A 59 -9.31 -0.97 7.19
CA GLY A 59 -9.12 -2.07 8.12
C GLY A 59 -7.72 -2.64 8.07
N LEU A 60 -7.17 -2.79 6.87
CA LEU A 60 -5.80 -3.26 6.72
C LEU A 60 -4.82 -2.27 7.33
N LEU A 61 -5.04 -0.98 7.13
CA LEU A 61 -4.18 0.05 7.70
C LEU A 61 -4.13 -0.06 9.23
N HIS A 62 -5.27 -0.26 9.87
CA HIS A 62 -5.28 -0.41 11.31
C HIS A 62 -4.50 -1.64 11.75
N ARG A 63 -4.63 -2.74 11.03
CA ARG A 63 -3.90 -3.96 11.37
C ARG A 63 -2.41 -3.79 11.19
N VAL A 64 -1.98 -3.12 10.12
CA VAL A 64 -0.58 -2.86 9.88
C VAL A 64 -0.02 -1.94 10.96
N ASN A 65 -0.77 -0.89 11.32
CA ASN A 65 -0.32 0.01 12.37
C ASN A 65 -0.18 -0.70 13.70
N ASP A 66 -1.09 -1.62 14.03
CA ASP A 66 -0.99 -2.40 15.26
C ASP A 66 0.29 -3.23 15.27
N GLU A 67 0.66 -3.79 14.11
CA GLU A 67 1.91 -4.56 14.05
C GLU A 67 3.12 -3.65 14.22
N TRP A 68 3.12 -2.50 13.55
CA TRP A 68 4.24 -1.56 13.69
C TRP A 68 4.39 -1.07 15.13
N ASP A 69 3.27 -0.88 15.83
CA ASP A 69 3.32 -0.40 17.22
C ASP A 69 4.11 -1.35 18.12
N LYS A 70 4.10 -2.64 17.81
CA LYS A 70 4.86 -3.61 18.60
C LYS A 70 6.36 -3.38 18.52
N TYR A 71 6.80 -2.65 17.51
CA TYR A 71 8.22 -2.42 17.27
C TYR A 71 8.58 -0.94 17.30
N GLY A 72 7.71 -0.13 17.88
CA GLY A 72 7.96 1.31 17.97
C GLY A 72 8.01 1.99 16.62
N CYS A 73 7.41 1.39 15.61
CA CYS A 73 7.39 1.91 14.24
C CYS A 73 8.80 2.04 13.63
N LEU A 74 9.75 1.23 14.11
CA LEU A 74 11.12 1.29 13.62
C LEU A 74 11.51 -0.03 12.98
N VAL A 75 12.01 0.05 11.74
CA VAL A 75 12.49 -1.13 11.03
C VAL A 75 13.61 -1.82 11.80
N SER A 76 14.47 -1.03 12.43
CA SER A 76 15.60 -1.59 13.18
C SER A 76 15.17 -2.43 14.38
N HIS A 77 13.92 -2.29 14.82
CA HIS A 77 13.41 -3.07 15.94
C HIS A 77 12.74 -4.36 15.51
N LEU A 78 12.61 -4.59 14.21
CA LEU A 78 12.00 -5.83 13.72
C LEU A 78 12.92 -7.01 14.00
N PRO A 79 12.37 -8.19 14.34
CA PRO A 79 13.20 -9.40 14.40
C PRO A 79 13.88 -9.66 13.05
N ASP A 80 14.95 -10.43 13.08
CA ASP A 80 15.78 -10.63 11.89
C ASP A 80 14.99 -11.13 10.69
N ASP A 81 14.09 -12.06 10.88
CA ASP A 81 13.33 -12.61 9.77
C ASP A 81 12.38 -11.57 9.18
N LEU A 82 11.72 -10.78 10.01
CA LEU A 82 10.83 -9.72 9.51
C LEU A 82 11.63 -8.60 8.86
N ARG A 83 12.79 -8.27 9.41
CA ARG A 83 13.61 -7.22 8.84
C ARG A 83 14.12 -7.62 7.47
N GLU A 84 14.52 -8.87 7.31
CA GLU A 84 14.98 -9.36 6.02
C GLU A 84 13.83 -9.39 5.01
N ARG A 85 12.66 -9.80 5.44
CA ARG A 85 11.49 -9.80 4.58
C ARG A 85 11.11 -8.40 4.13
N HIS A 86 11.16 -7.45 5.07
CA HIS A 86 10.93 -6.05 4.77
C HIS A 86 11.93 -5.55 3.72
N ARG A 87 13.21 -5.86 3.92
CA ARG A 87 14.26 -5.42 3.02
C ARG A 87 14.03 -5.98 1.61
N LYS A 88 13.70 -7.25 1.54
CA LYS A 88 13.51 -7.90 0.25
C LYS A 88 12.29 -7.34 -0.48
N ILE A 89 11.17 -7.26 0.20
CA ILE A 89 9.91 -6.82 -0.43
C ILE A 89 10.03 -5.37 -0.89
N HIS A 90 10.55 -4.51 -0.04
CA HIS A 90 10.65 -3.10 -0.41
C HIS A 90 11.78 -2.86 -1.42
N GLY A 91 12.85 -3.61 -1.35
CA GLY A 91 13.93 -3.48 -2.33
C GLY A 91 13.48 -3.86 -3.72
N GLU A 92 12.75 -4.95 -3.84
CA GLU A 92 12.21 -5.36 -5.14
C GLU A 92 11.22 -4.34 -5.67
N ALA A 93 10.41 -3.77 -4.79
CA ALA A 93 9.46 -2.75 -5.19
C ALA A 93 10.16 -1.50 -5.70
N MET A 94 11.24 -1.10 -5.07
CA MET A 94 12.00 0.05 -5.51
C MET A 94 12.62 -0.17 -6.88
N GLU A 95 13.10 -1.36 -7.15
CA GLU A 95 13.65 -1.66 -8.46
C GLU A 95 12.59 -1.61 -9.54
N ARG A 96 11.42 -2.17 -9.28
CA ARG A 96 10.33 -2.07 -10.23
C ARG A 96 9.90 -0.63 -10.46
N ALA A 97 9.89 0.15 -9.40
CA ALA A 97 9.47 1.55 -9.50
C ALA A 97 10.45 2.36 -10.33
N ARG A 98 11.74 2.14 -10.14
CA ARG A 98 12.74 2.85 -10.94
C ARG A 98 12.62 2.51 -12.42
N ALA A 99 12.37 1.25 -12.72
CA ALA A 99 12.16 0.83 -14.09
C ALA A 99 10.94 1.50 -14.70
N ALA A 100 9.97 1.89 -13.87
CA ALA A 100 8.77 2.58 -14.32
C ALA A 100 8.90 4.10 -14.28
N GLY A 101 10.09 4.62 -13.98
CA GLY A 101 10.32 6.06 -14.00
C GLY A 101 10.21 6.75 -12.65
N TRP A 102 10.17 6.01 -11.55
CA TRP A 102 10.05 6.62 -10.23
C TRP A 102 11.33 7.37 -9.88
N SER A 103 11.18 8.56 -9.31
CA SER A 103 12.29 9.44 -9.03
C SER A 103 12.96 9.20 -7.69
N GLY A 104 12.39 8.35 -6.85
CA GLY A 104 12.94 8.09 -5.53
C GLY A 104 12.12 8.68 -4.40
N GLU A 105 11.00 9.33 -4.71
CA GLU A 105 10.14 9.91 -3.69
C GLU A 105 8.77 9.27 -3.71
N ILE A 106 8.20 9.10 -2.52
CA ILE A 106 6.83 8.65 -2.43
C ILE A 106 5.93 9.77 -2.89
N GLU A 107 5.01 9.44 -3.79
CA GLU A 107 4.21 10.42 -4.49
C GLU A 107 3.46 11.35 -3.56
N THR A 108 3.00 10.88 -2.43
CA THR A 108 2.21 11.69 -1.55
C THR A 108 2.99 12.34 -0.48
N ASN A 109 4.27 12.21 -0.52
CA ASN A 109 4.97 12.63 0.57
C ASN A 109 5.21 14.04 0.53
N ASP A 110 4.70 14.66 0.58
CA ASP A 110 4.84 15.91 0.58
C ASP A 110 5.64 16.52 1.54
N GLU A 111 6.14 16.08 1.77
CA GLU A 111 6.69 16.53 2.30
C GLU A 111 7.26 16.76 2.58
N ALA A 112 7.39 16.78 2.66
CA ALA A 112 7.75 17.00 2.87
C ALA A 112 8.22 17.16 3.07
#